data_e46eddeaffb11f49a28e82c2106d65b0
#
_entry.id   e46eddeaffb11f49a28e82c2106d65b0
#
_cell.length_a   1.000
_cell.length_b   1.000
_cell.length_c   1.000
_cell.angle_alpha   90.00
_cell.angle_beta   90.00
_cell.angle_gamma   90.00
#
_symmetry.space_group_name_H-M   'P 1'
#
loop_
_entity.id
_entity.type
_entity.pdbx_description
1 polymer ?
#
loop_
_entity_poly.entity_id
_entity_poly.type
_entity_poly.pdbx_seq_one_letter_code
_entity_poly.pdbx_strand_id
1 'polypeptide(L)'
;QQLQEDEDRREPAATTWAAEFLLRSNESRDFLGSWMSSKATHEGAKRRATQVITCSFPCRKWLHMIYPQISPQCELCRRDRAAKGASEDRLPMESVAHIQSAGCRAQKESVINAHNRCWQYLLKAIQEHGNETRKLDFIGDDKDKQLATLWAESRIQEIVEWDELKLIADQLIAQKQGSQRDALSSTNDDHEQDEDEDRQAPYKEVVFEKRRPDSMAIDWTNKKIYVLEFKRTSDQRSNYRSRAEARAAEQHDVLIKSLKEVFQNRFGRQVVWDAKLITFVGGTCGSVNVDKFNEHLEELQVSKGKYRAIRKGLVYELLHAQDKVLCSYFAQRNGHRGAQAPQGAARNDLMHQLSKHE
;
A
#
# COMPACT_ATOMS: atom_id res chain seq x y z
N GLN A 1 -7.59 33.58 7.28
CA GLN A 1 -6.60 32.53 6.93
C GLN A 1 -6.30 31.62 8.12
N GLN A 2 -5.99 32.13 9.31
CA GLN A 2 -5.70 31.32 10.51
C GLN A 2 -6.88 30.43 10.97
N LEU A 3 -8.12 30.88 10.80
CA LEU A 3 -9.32 30.07 11.14
C LEU A 3 -9.53 28.87 10.18
N GLN A 4 -9.08 29.00 8.93
CA GLN A 4 -9.18 27.95 7.93
C GLN A 4 -8.10 26.89 8.11
N GLU A 5 -6.91 27.27 8.57
CA GLU A 5 -5.82 26.34 8.91
C GLU A 5 -6.10 25.54 10.19
N ASP A 6 -6.86 26.09 11.15
CA ASP A 6 -7.26 25.38 12.37
C ASP A 6 -8.44 24.40 12.13
N GLU A 7 -9.27 24.60 11.11
CA GLU A 7 -10.29 23.63 10.69
C GLU A 7 -9.66 22.41 9.99
N ASP A 8 -8.60 22.62 9.23
CA ASP A 8 -7.86 21.51 8.58
C ASP A 8 -7.04 20.66 9.58
N ARG A 9 -6.72 21.23 10.76
CA ARG A 9 -6.01 20.51 11.83
C ARG A 9 -6.92 19.67 12.73
N ARG A 10 -8.23 19.94 12.74
CA ARG A 10 -9.16 19.07 13.48
C ARG A 10 -9.34 17.79 12.71
N GLU A 11 -8.73 16.70 13.18
CA GLU A 11 -9.11 15.34 12.73
C GLU A 11 -10.63 15.25 12.86
N PRO A 12 -11.38 15.02 11.77
CA PRO A 12 -12.82 14.84 11.87
C PRO A 12 -13.08 13.72 12.85
N ALA A 13 -14.06 13.92 13.74
CA ALA A 13 -14.46 12.89 14.69
C ALA A 13 -14.62 11.56 13.95
N ALA A 14 -14.14 10.47 14.53
CA ALA A 14 -14.05 9.14 13.89
C ALA A 14 -15.36 8.66 13.21
N THR A 15 -16.50 9.17 13.69
CA THR A 15 -17.84 8.92 13.12
C THR A 15 -18.10 9.61 11.78
N THR A 16 -17.51 10.79 11.55
CA THR A 16 -17.69 11.56 10.32
C THR A 16 -16.93 10.95 9.15
N TRP A 17 -15.76 10.35 9.42
CA TRP A 17 -14.92 9.78 8.37
C TRP A 17 -15.54 8.54 7.71
N ALA A 18 -16.05 7.59 8.48
CA ALA A 18 -16.70 6.38 7.93
C ALA A 18 -17.95 6.74 7.12
N ALA A 19 -18.71 7.73 7.58
CA ALA A 19 -19.87 8.24 6.86
C ALA A 19 -19.47 8.94 5.55
N GLU A 20 -18.44 9.78 5.55
CA GLU A 20 -17.92 10.40 4.32
C GLU A 20 -17.40 9.39 3.31
N PHE A 21 -16.66 8.38 3.77
CA PHE A 21 -16.14 7.32 2.92
C PHE A 21 -17.25 6.55 2.22
N LEU A 22 -18.27 6.13 2.97
CA LEU A 22 -19.43 5.41 2.44
C LEU A 22 -20.35 6.30 1.59
N LEU A 23 -20.35 7.60 1.83
CA LEU A 23 -21.19 8.56 1.09
C LEU A 23 -20.55 9.01 -0.23
N ARG A 24 -19.22 9.05 -0.34
CA ARG A 24 -18.51 9.57 -1.54
C ARG A 24 -18.58 8.66 -2.75
N SER A 25 -18.83 7.37 -2.61
CA SER A 25 -18.90 6.43 -3.74
C SER A 25 -20.05 5.46 -3.57
N ASN A 26 -21.09 5.63 -4.38
CA ASN A 26 -22.21 4.68 -4.45
C ASN A 26 -21.71 3.27 -4.79
N GLU A 27 -20.75 3.17 -5.70
CA GLU A 27 -20.21 1.88 -6.14
C GLU A 27 -19.46 1.15 -4.99
N SER A 28 -18.67 1.86 -4.18
CA SER A 28 -17.99 1.26 -3.02
C SER A 28 -19.00 0.76 -1.97
N ARG A 29 -20.11 1.48 -1.77
CA ARG A 29 -21.21 1.01 -0.90
C ARG A 29 -21.88 -0.24 -1.42
N ASP A 30 -22.16 -0.30 -2.72
CA ASP A 30 -22.77 -1.46 -3.37
C ASP A 30 -21.88 -2.69 -3.26
N PHE A 31 -20.57 -2.52 -3.47
CA PHE A 31 -19.61 -3.62 -3.36
C PHE A 31 -19.46 -4.10 -1.92
N LEU A 32 -19.36 -3.20 -0.96
CA LEU A 32 -19.35 -3.54 0.46
C LEU A 32 -20.65 -4.25 0.86
N GLY A 33 -21.81 -3.71 0.49
CA GLY A 33 -23.11 -4.32 0.74
C GLY A 33 -23.23 -5.72 0.14
N SER A 34 -22.76 -5.90 -1.09
CA SER A 34 -22.72 -7.20 -1.77
C SER A 34 -21.78 -8.19 -1.08
N TRP A 35 -20.60 -7.73 -0.59
CA TRP A 35 -19.67 -8.56 0.18
C TRP A 35 -20.25 -8.95 1.55
N MET A 36 -20.90 -7.99 2.24
CA MET A 36 -21.55 -8.21 3.53
C MET A 36 -22.73 -9.19 3.45
N SER A 37 -23.50 -9.15 2.35
CA SER A 37 -24.64 -10.05 2.13
C SER A 37 -24.24 -11.42 1.58
N SER A 38 -22.99 -11.59 1.14
CA SER A 38 -22.50 -12.86 0.60
C SER A 38 -22.51 -13.96 1.65
N LYS A 39 -23.09 -15.10 1.31
CA LYS A 39 -23.03 -16.32 2.15
C LYS A 39 -21.61 -16.91 2.24
N ALA A 40 -20.76 -16.64 1.26
CA ALA A 40 -19.37 -17.08 1.25
C ALA A 40 -18.49 -16.28 2.22
N THR A 41 -18.94 -15.11 2.68
CA THR A 41 -18.19 -14.28 3.63
C THR A 41 -18.53 -14.69 5.06
N HIS A 42 -17.50 -15.11 5.81
CA HIS A 42 -17.66 -15.53 7.19
C HIS A 42 -18.15 -14.39 8.09
N GLU A 43 -19.10 -14.66 9.00
CA GLU A 43 -19.70 -13.63 9.88
C GLU A 43 -18.67 -12.89 10.75
N GLY A 44 -17.65 -13.57 11.21
CA GLY A 44 -16.54 -12.93 11.93
C GLY A 44 -15.80 -11.87 11.08
N ALA A 45 -15.62 -12.14 9.77
CA ALA A 45 -15.01 -11.19 8.85
C ALA A 45 -15.91 -9.96 8.65
N LYS A 46 -17.22 -10.17 8.46
CA LYS A 46 -18.20 -9.08 8.34
C LYS A 46 -18.17 -8.18 9.57
N ARG A 47 -18.18 -8.79 10.76
CA ARG A 47 -18.12 -8.05 12.04
C ARG A 47 -16.85 -7.20 12.14
N ARG A 48 -15.67 -7.77 11.85
CA ARG A 48 -14.40 -7.04 11.89
C ARG A 48 -14.36 -5.90 10.88
N ALA A 49 -14.80 -6.13 9.65
CA ALA A 49 -14.91 -5.08 8.66
C ALA A 49 -15.83 -3.94 9.12
N THR A 50 -17.01 -4.25 9.67
CA THR A 50 -17.90 -3.24 10.24
C THR A 50 -17.21 -2.46 11.35
N GLN A 51 -16.56 -3.13 12.30
CA GLN A 51 -15.85 -2.46 13.39
C GLN A 51 -14.73 -1.54 12.91
N VAL A 52 -14.00 -1.93 11.84
CA VAL A 52 -12.96 -1.06 11.27
C VAL A 52 -13.58 0.16 10.60
N ILE A 53 -14.61 -0.03 9.78
CA ILE A 53 -15.30 1.05 9.06
C ILE A 53 -15.96 2.04 10.04
N THR A 54 -16.55 1.55 11.13
CA THR A 54 -17.17 2.38 12.16
C THR A 54 -16.18 2.87 13.23
N CYS A 55 -14.88 2.66 13.03
CA CYS A 55 -13.83 3.02 13.98
C CYS A 55 -14.03 2.44 15.41
N SER A 56 -14.85 1.39 15.53
CA SER A 56 -15.14 0.70 16.80
C SER A 56 -14.30 -0.56 17.01
N PHE A 57 -13.28 -0.76 16.17
CA PHE A 57 -12.40 -1.92 16.27
C PHE A 57 -11.58 -1.88 17.57
N PRO A 58 -11.55 -2.93 18.40
CA PRO A 58 -10.98 -2.92 19.74
C PRO A 58 -9.45 -3.02 19.73
N CYS A 59 -8.77 -2.12 19.03
CA CYS A 59 -7.32 -1.92 19.16
C CYS A 59 -7.00 -1.17 20.47
N ARG A 60 -5.75 -1.24 20.94
CA ARG A 60 -5.36 -0.63 22.21
C ARG A 60 -5.52 0.89 22.22
N LYS A 61 -5.30 1.58 21.10
CA LYS A 61 -5.59 3.02 20.99
C LYS A 61 -7.06 3.30 21.33
N TRP A 62 -7.99 2.54 20.76
CA TRP A 62 -9.42 2.69 21.02
C TRP A 62 -9.80 2.30 22.47
N LEU A 63 -9.23 1.19 22.97
CA LEU A 63 -9.47 0.75 24.35
C LEU A 63 -8.92 1.75 25.37
N HIS A 64 -7.78 2.37 25.12
CA HIS A 64 -7.21 3.42 25.98
C HIS A 64 -8.12 4.63 26.12
N MET A 65 -8.83 5.02 25.04
CA MET A 65 -9.80 6.14 25.12
C MET A 65 -10.97 5.86 26.07
N ILE A 66 -11.34 4.59 26.21
CA ILE A 66 -12.44 4.16 27.10
C ILE A 66 -11.89 3.78 28.48
N TYR A 67 -10.73 3.15 28.52
CA TYR A 67 -10.07 2.62 29.70
C TYR A 67 -8.62 3.14 29.75
N PRO A 68 -8.37 4.32 30.35
CA PRO A 68 -7.05 4.98 30.35
C PRO A 68 -5.91 4.14 30.95
N GLN A 69 -6.22 3.17 31.80
CA GLN A 69 -5.23 2.23 32.37
C GLN A 69 -4.66 1.25 31.35
N ILE A 70 -5.29 1.07 30.19
CA ILE A 70 -4.76 0.22 29.12
C ILE A 70 -3.75 1.03 28.30
N SER A 71 -2.49 0.58 28.25
CA SER A 71 -1.49 1.25 27.40
C SER A 71 -1.92 1.25 25.93
N PRO A 72 -1.87 2.38 25.22
CA PRO A 72 -2.23 2.46 23.81
C PRO A 72 -1.18 1.87 22.88
N GLN A 73 -0.01 1.51 23.38
CA GLN A 73 1.13 1.04 22.61
C GLN A 73 0.92 -0.36 22.03
N CYS A 74 1.51 -0.63 20.86
CA CYS A 74 1.43 -1.92 20.21
C CYS A 74 2.20 -2.99 20.98
N GLU A 75 1.50 -3.98 21.47
CA GLU A 75 2.06 -5.07 22.26
C GLU A 75 3.08 -5.91 21.48
N LEU A 76 2.82 -6.19 20.20
CA LEU A 76 3.75 -6.97 19.38
C LEU A 76 5.04 -6.21 19.10
N CYS A 77 4.95 -4.90 18.85
CA CYS A 77 6.14 -4.06 18.69
C CYS A 77 6.95 -3.96 19.97
N ARG A 78 6.29 -3.91 21.12
CA ARG A 78 6.93 -3.92 22.43
C ARG A 78 7.72 -5.21 22.65
N ARG A 79 7.11 -6.36 22.38
CA ARG A 79 7.77 -7.67 22.49
C ARG A 79 8.96 -7.80 21.54
N ASP A 80 8.81 -7.36 20.29
CA ASP A 80 9.91 -7.38 19.30
C ASP A 80 11.11 -6.53 19.76
N ARG A 81 10.86 -5.36 20.35
CA ARG A 81 11.93 -4.51 20.91
C ARG A 81 12.56 -5.14 22.15
N ALA A 82 11.77 -5.63 23.08
CA ALA A 82 12.26 -6.30 24.29
C ALA A 82 13.15 -7.50 23.94
N ALA A 83 12.76 -8.31 22.96
CA ALA A 83 13.55 -9.45 22.48
C ALA A 83 14.91 -9.02 21.87
N LYS A 84 15.02 -7.78 21.40
CA LYS A 84 16.25 -7.20 20.82
C LYS A 84 17.05 -6.37 21.81
N GLY A 85 16.64 -6.31 23.09
CA GLY A 85 17.27 -5.46 24.11
C GLY A 85 17.17 -3.95 23.80
N ALA A 86 16.23 -3.53 22.94
CA ALA A 86 16.06 -2.13 22.56
C ALA A 86 15.11 -1.41 23.53
N SER A 87 15.35 -0.10 23.76
CA SER A 87 14.51 0.73 24.61
C SER A 87 13.05 0.69 24.17
N GLU A 88 12.13 0.72 25.14
CA GLU A 88 10.68 0.85 24.91
C GLU A 88 10.26 2.28 24.55
N ASP A 89 11.18 3.23 24.54
CA ASP A 89 10.89 4.60 24.16
C ASP A 89 10.34 4.66 22.70
N ARG A 90 9.33 5.46 22.48
CA ARG A 90 8.70 5.69 21.18
C ARG A 90 8.10 4.43 20.53
N LEU A 91 7.40 3.61 21.31
CA LEU A 91 6.60 2.53 20.76
C LEU A 91 5.40 3.08 19.98
N PRO A 92 5.10 2.54 18.78
CA PRO A 92 3.95 2.99 18.02
C PRO A 92 2.64 2.64 18.74
N MET A 93 1.65 3.50 18.60
CA MET A 93 0.30 3.22 19.10
C MET A 93 -0.34 2.08 18.30
N GLU A 94 -1.01 1.16 18.99
CA GLU A 94 -1.78 0.07 18.38
C GLU A 94 -3.10 0.63 17.81
N SER A 95 -3.03 1.10 16.58
CA SER A 95 -4.18 1.50 15.77
C SER A 95 -4.44 0.51 14.65
N VAL A 96 -5.63 0.53 14.04
CA VAL A 96 -5.91 -0.29 12.86
C VAL A 96 -4.94 0.05 11.73
N ALA A 97 -4.62 1.33 11.53
CA ALA A 97 -3.65 1.75 10.53
C ALA A 97 -2.26 1.15 10.79
N HIS A 98 -1.79 1.15 12.04
CA HIS A 98 -0.52 0.53 12.42
C HIS A 98 -0.52 -0.98 12.18
N ILE A 99 -1.58 -1.70 12.60
CA ILE A 99 -1.71 -3.15 12.40
C ILE A 99 -1.71 -3.52 10.91
N GLN A 100 -2.36 -2.71 10.08
CA GLN A 100 -2.48 -2.92 8.63
C GLN A 100 -1.28 -2.43 7.82
N SER A 101 -0.30 -1.80 8.45
CA SER A 101 0.89 -1.23 7.80
C SER A 101 2.12 -2.11 7.99
N ALA A 102 3.10 -1.94 7.10
CA ALA A 102 4.42 -2.56 7.24
C ALA A 102 5.22 -2.02 8.45
N GLY A 103 4.75 -0.96 9.11
CA GLY A 103 5.34 -0.40 10.32
C GLY A 103 5.23 -1.34 11.54
N CYS A 104 4.23 -2.21 11.57
CA CYS A 104 4.18 -3.30 12.55
C CYS A 104 5.04 -4.47 12.08
N ARG A 105 6.28 -4.55 12.55
CA ARG A 105 7.27 -5.57 12.12
C ARG A 105 6.76 -7.00 12.27
N ALA A 106 6.02 -7.28 13.34
CA ALA A 106 5.42 -8.60 13.58
C ALA A 106 4.35 -8.96 12.54
N GLN A 107 3.79 -7.98 11.85
CA GLN A 107 2.77 -8.17 10.80
C GLN A 107 3.32 -8.03 9.38
N LYS A 108 4.62 -7.77 9.23
CA LYS A 108 5.24 -7.48 7.93
C LYS A 108 4.89 -8.53 6.88
N GLU A 109 5.03 -9.81 7.21
CA GLU A 109 4.71 -10.90 6.29
C GLU A 109 3.22 -10.95 5.93
N SER A 110 2.32 -10.84 6.92
CA SER A 110 0.88 -10.81 6.68
C SER A 110 0.46 -9.64 5.81
N VAL A 111 1.08 -8.46 5.99
CA VAL A 111 0.82 -7.26 5.19
C VAL A 111 1.34 -7.43 3.77
N ILE A 112 2.53 -8.00 3.58
CA ILE A 112 3.10 -8.32 2.26
C ILE A 112 2.20 -9.33 1.53
N ASN A 113 1.78 -10.41 2.21
CA ASN A 113 0.90 -11.41 1.62
C ASN A 113 -0.47 -10.82 1.24
N ALA A 114 -1.00 -9.90 2.05
CA ALA A 114 -2.23 -9.18 1.75
C ALA A 114 -2.10 -8.28 0.50
N HIS A 115 -0.98 -7.53 0.40
CA HIS A 115 -0.64 -6.73 -0.78
C HIS A 115 -0.53 -7.61 -2.02
N ASN A 116 0.27 -8.66 -1.92
CA ASN A 116 0.55 -9.59 -3.02
C ASN A 116 -0.71 -10.24 -3.58
N ARG A 117 -1.63 -10.64 -2.71
CA ARG A 117 -2.90 -11.23 -3.11
C ARG A 117 -3.76 -10.25 -3.91
N CYS A 118 -3.89 -9.01 -3.45
CA CYS A 118 -4.65 -7.98 -4.16
C CYS A 118 -4.03 -7.69 -5.53
N TRP A 119 -2.69 -7.57 -5.58
CA TRP A 119 -1.98 -7.33 -6.82
C TRP A 119 -2.14 -8.49 -7.82
N GLN A 120 -1.97 -9.74 -7.37
CA GLN A 120 -2.15 -10.92 -8.23
C GLN A 120 -3.55 -11.00 -8.83
N TYR A 121 -4.57 -10.70 -8.03
CA TYR A 121 -5.94 -10.61 -8.55
C TYR A 121 -6.04 -9.56 -9.65
N LEU A 122 -5.53 -8.36 -9.39
CA LEU A 122 -5.62 -7.23 -10.33
C LEU A 122 -4.86 -7.52 -11.62
N LEU A 123 -3.61 -7.99 -11.52
CA LEU A 123 -2.77 -8.32 -12.66
C LEU A 123 -3.42 -9.40 -13.54
N LYS A 124 -3.91 -10.46 -12.92
CA LYS A 124 -4.62 -11.54 -13.62
C LYS A 124 -5.86 -11.01 -14.34
N ALA A 125 -6.65 -10.17 -13.68
CA ALA A 125 -7.85 -9.58 -14.28
C ALA A 125 -7.51 -8.64 -15.46
N ILE A 126 -6.41 -7.89 -15.39
CA ILE A 126 -5.92 -7.05 -16.49
C ILE A 126 -5.48 -7.94 -17.67
N GLN A 127 -4.74 -9.02 -17.41
CA GLN A 127 -4.27 -9.94 -18.44
C GLN A 127 -5.43 -10.70 -19.13
N GLU A 128 -6.42 -11.15 -18.36
CA GLU A 128 -7.58 -11.91 -18.89
C GLU A 128 -8.56 -11.04 -19.69
N HIS A 129 -8.62 -9.75 -19.41
CA HIS A 129 -9.59 -8.84 -20.01
C HIS A 129 -8.95 -7.75 -20.89
N GLY A 130 -7.65 -7.87 -21.16
CA GLY A 130 -6.94 -7.03 -22.11
C GLY A 130 -7.43 -7.27 -23.55
N ASN A 131 -7.13 -6.34 -24.44
CA ASN A 131 -7.49 -6.41 -25.84
C ASN A 131 -6.68 -7.52 -26.54
N GLU A 132 -7.37 -8.51 -27.12
CA GLU A 132 -6.74 -9.64 -27.84
C GLU A 132 -5.92 -9.17 -29.06
N THR A 133 -6.28 -8.06 -29.67
CA THR A 133 -5.60 -7.55 -30.88
C THR A 133 -4.32 -6.78 -30.57
N ARG A 134 -4.13 -6.34 -29.31
CA ARG A 134 -2.97 -5.58 -28.86
C ARG A 134 -2.49 -6.14 -27.53
N LYS A 135 -1.81 -7.28 -27.63
CA LYS A 135 -1.33 -7.97 -26.45
C LYS A 135 -0.17 -7.20 -25.80
N LEU A 136 -0.37 -6.81 -24.53
CA LEU A 136 0.70 -6.30 -23.70
C LEU A 136 1.61 -7.47 -23.26
N ASP A 137 2.92 -7.26 -23.30
CA ASP A 137 3.87 -8.18 -22.68
C ASP A 137 4.09 -7.76 -21.24
N PHE A 138 3.82 -8.67 -20.29
CA PHE A 138 3.99 -8.41 -18.85
C PHE A 138 5.31 -8.99 -18.35
N ILE A 139 5.99 -8.21 -17.52
CA ILE A 139 7.23 -8.57 -16.83
C ILE A 139 7.03 -8.40 -15.35
N GLY A 140 7.42 -9.38 -14.53
CA GLY A 140 7.45 -9.23 -13.08
C GLY A 140 6.31 -9.90 -12.32
N ASP A 141 5.60 -10.82 -12.93
CA ASP A 141 4.61 -11.68 -12.28
C ASP A 141 5.22 -12.71 -11.31
N ASP A 142 6.49 -13.04 -11.49
CA ASP A 142 7.24 -13.91 -10.58
C ASP A 142 7.92 -13.11 -9.47
N LYS A 143 7.40 -13.26 -8.24
CA LYS A 143 7.84 -12.47 -7.07
C LYS A 143 9.16 -12.91 -6.48
N ASP A 144 9.56 -14.12 -6.73
CA ASP A 144 10.78 -14.72 -6.18
C ASP A 144 12.02 -14.32 -6.98
N LYS A 145 11.82 -13.85 -8.23
CA LYS A 145 12.91 -13.40 -9.10
C LYS A 145 13.23 -11.92 -8.91
N GLN A 146 14.50 -11.59 -9.02
CA GLN A 146 14.96 -10.20 -9.07
C GLN A 146 14.57 -9.53 -10.40
N LEU A 147 14.46 -8.21 -10.41
CA LEU A 147 14.10 -7.45 -11.62
C LEU A 147 15.10 -7.72 -12.77
N ALA A 148 16.40 -7.83 -12.49
CA ALA A 148 17.41 -8.17 -13.46
C ALA A 148 17.16 -9.51 -14.15
N THR A 149 16.76 -10.54 -13.38
CA THR A 149 16.44 -11.87 -13.92
C THR A 149 15.19 -11.83 -14.80
N LEU A 150 14.14 -11.14 -14.33
CA LEU A 150 12.91 -10.98 -15.11
C LEU A 150 13.15 -10.20 -16.40
N TRP A 151 14.04 -9.20 -16.34
CA TRP A 151 14.46 -8.43 -17.50
C TRP A 151 15.18 -9.32 -18.52
N ALA A 152 16.15 -10.12 -18.07
CA ALA A 152 16.92 -11.04 -18.92
C ALA A 152 16.06 -12.14 -19.59
N GLU A 153 14.95 -12.55 -18.95
CA GLU A 153 13.99 -13.52 -19.49
C GLU A 153 12.93 -12.88 -20.41
N SER A 154 12.88 -11.56 -20.49
CA SER A 154 11.88 -10.84 -21.26
C SER A 154 12.38 -10.47 -22.66
N ARG A 155 11.46 -10.26 -23.60
CA ARG A 155 11.79 -9.77 -24.95
C ARG A 155 12.44 -8.37 -24.95
N ILE A 156 12.32 -7.61 -23.87
CA ILE A 156 12.93 -6.29 -23.77
C ILE A 156 14.46 -6.39 -23.74
N GLN A 157 15.02 -7.50 -23.25
CA GLN A 157 16.44 -7.80 -23.27
C GLN A 157 17.01 -7.82 -24.70
N GLU A 158 16.24 -8.21 -25.70
CA GLU A 158 16.65 -8.18 -27.11
C GLU A 158 16.91 -6.75 -27.62
N ILE A 159 16.34 -5.74 -26.93
CA ILE A 159 16.41 -4.34 -27.34
C ILE A 159 17.35 -3.55 -26.43
N VAL A 160 17.24 -3.74 -25.12
CA VAL A 160 18.00 -3.02 -24.10
C VAL A 160 18.57 -4.02 -23.11
N GLU A 161 19.87 -4.00 -22.95
CA GLU A 161 20.56 -4.82 -21.95
C GLU A 161 20.33 -4.26 -20.54
N TRP A 162 20.24 -5.16 -19.55
CA TRP A 162 20.07 -4.75 -18.16
C TRP A 162 21.19 -3.82 -17.66
N ASP A 163 22.43 -4.10 -18.06
CA ASP A 163 23.59 -3.33 -17.64
C ASP A 163 23.58 -1.90 -18.21
N GLU A 164 23.04 -1.70 -19.41
CA GLU A 164 22.83 -0.37 -20.00
C GLU A 164 21.81 0.44 -19.17
N LEU A 165 20.67 -0.17 -18.84
CA LEU A 165 19.65 0.44 -17.98
C LEU A 165 20.21 0.80 -16.60
N LYS A 166 20.96 -0.13 -16.00
CA LYS A 166 21.57 0.05 -14.69
C LYS A 166 22.59 1.18 -14.69
N LEU A 167 23.43 1.26 -15.69
CA LEU A 167 24.43 2.34 -15.83
C LEU A 167 23.78 3.72 -15.82
N ILE A 168 22.71 3.91 -16.57
CA ILE A 168 21.97 5.18 -16.62
C ILE A 168 21.28 5.45 -15.28
N ALA A 169 20.70 4.43 -14.67
CA ALA A 169 20.06 4.57 -13.35
C ALA A 169 21.06 5.00 -12.27
N ASP A 170 22.27 4.42 -12.25
CA ASP A 170 23.31 4.76 -11.29
C ASP A 170 23.83 6.20 -11.51
N GLN A 171 23.93 6.66 -12.76
CA GLN A 171 24.26 8.05 -13.08
C GLN A 171 23.19 9.03 -12.58
N LEU A 172 21.92 8.73 -12.78
CA LEU A 172 20.81 9.56 -12.29
C LEU A 172 20.74 9.60 -10.75
N ILE A 173 21.06 8.50 -10.08
CA ILE A 173 21.15 8.45 -8.62
C ILE A 173 22.29 9.34 -8.13
N ALA A 174 23.46 9.24 -8.74
CA ALA A 174 24.62 10.05 -8.38
C ALA A 174 24.34 11.56 -8.56
N GLN A 175 23.69 11.95 -9.67
CA GLN A 175 23.29 13.34 -9.90
C GLN A 175 22.32 13.86 -8.83
N LYS A 176 21.32 13.07 -8.44
CA LYS A 176 20.39 13.44 -7.35
C LYS A 176 21.12 13.65 -6.03
N GLN A 177 22.06 12.78 -5.69
CA GLN A 177 22.83 12.87 -4.43
C GLN A 177 23.73 14.11 -4.41
N GLY A 178 24.36 14.47 -5.54
CA GLY A 178 25.14 15.69 -5.69
C GLY A 178 24.29 16.93 -5.44
N SER A 179 23.15 17.05 -6.13
CA SER A 179 22.24 18.19 -5.98
C SER A 179 21.68 18.35 -4.56
N GLN A 180 21.44 17.26 -3.84
CA GLN A 180 20.99 17.32 -2.43
C GLN A 180 22.08 17.78 -1.47
N ARG A 181 23.36 17.41 -1.69
CA ARG A 181 24.48 17.89 -0.89
C ARG A 181 24.68 19.39 -1.06
N ASP A 182 24.56 19.87 -2.29
CA ASP A 182 24.69 21.30 -2.59
C ASP A 182 23.56 22.13 -1.98
N ALA A 183 22.33 21.61 -1.97
CA ALA A 183 21.18 22.24 -1.35
C ALA A 183 21.30 22.31 0.17
N LEU A 184 21.79 21.24 0.83
CA LEU A 184 22.01 21.20 2.28
C LEU A 184 23.16 22.10 2.74
N SER A 185 24.16 22.37 1.89
CA SER A 185 25.26 23.27 2.20
C SER A 185 24.85 24.75 2.14
N SER A 186 23.74 25.09 1.51
CA SER A 186 23.26 26.47 1.34
C SER A 186 22.19 26.91 2.35
N THR A 187 21.67 26.01 3.18
CA THR A 187 20.64 26.33 4.19
C THR A 187 21.19 26.13 5.61
N ASN A 188 21.98 27.12 6.06
CA ASN A 188 22.20 27.36 7.49
C ASN A 188 21.15 28.36 7.97
N ASP A 189 19.93 27.93 8.14
CA ASP A 189 18.93 28.73 8.89
C ASP A 189 18.05 27.81 9.72
N ASP A 190 18.03 28.16 11.02
CA ASP A 190 17.29 27.54 12.10
C ASP A 190 15.78 27.60 11.82
N HIS A 191 15.18 26.46 11.47
CA HIS A 191 13.72 26.32 11.53
C HIS A 191 13.32 25.12 12.39
N GLU A 192 12.54 25.45 13.41
CA GLU A 192 11.91 24.56 14.37
C GLU A 192 11.26 23.34 13.70
N GLN A 193 11.60 22.18 14.23
CA GLN A 193 11.13 20.90 13.77
C GLN A 193 9.69 20.66 14.23
N ASP A 194 8.74 20.80 13.34
CA ASP A 194 7.40 20.21 13.51
C ASP A 194 7.50 18.67 13.45
N GLU A 195 7.05 18.02 14.51
CA GLU A 195 7.08 16.58 14.74
C GLU A 195 6.06 15.83 13.85
N ASP A 196 6.34 15.71 12.57
CA ASP A 196 5.72 14.71 11.71
C ASP A 196 6.62 13.45 11.68
N GLU A 197 6.32 12.46 12.51
CA GLU A 197 7.07 11.20 12.68
C GLU A 197 7.21 10.34 11.41
N ASP A 198 6.66 10.74 10.28
CA ASP A 198 6.84 10.10 8.96
C ASP A 198 8.02 10.72 8.16
N ARG A 199 8.77 11.65 8.76
CA ARG A 199 9.95 12.26 8.15
C ARG A 199 11.15 11.33 8.23
N GLN A 200 11.46 10.80 7.07
CA GLN A 200 12.81 10.53 6.57
C GLN A 200 13.75 9.81 7.56
N ALA A 201 13.63 8.48 7.61
CA ALA A 201 14.87 7.73 7.78
C ALA A 201 15.86 8.24 6.71
N PRO A 202 17.13 8.54 7.09
CA PRO A 202 18.10 9.03 6.13
C PRO A 202 18.07 8.11 4.91
N TYR A 203 18.04 8.71 3.73
CA TYR A 203 17.96 8.03 2.44
C TYR A 203 19.06 6.98 2.39
N LYS A 204 18.76 5.77 2.89
CA LYS A 204 19.65 4.64 2.76
C LYS A 204 19.78 4.44 1.27
N GLU A 205 21.00 4.48 0.79
CA GLU A 205 21.39 4.15 -0.57
C GLU A 205 20.59 2.94 -1.06
N VAL A 206 19.44 3.22 -1.68
CA VAL A 206 18.57 2.17 -2.18
C VAL A 206 19.15 1.82 -3.53
N VAL A 207 19.98 0.80 -3.55
CA VAL A 207 20.52 0.19 -4.75
C VAL A 207 19.39 0.03 -5.76
N PHE A 208 19.58 0.51 -6.99
CA PHE A 208 18.59 0.48 -8.06
C PHE A 208 17.87 -0.87 -8.18
N GLU A 209 18.60 -1.96 -8.05
CA GLU A 209 18.10 -3.34 -8.09
C GLU A 209 17.02 -3.68 -7.04
N LYS A 210 16.98 -2.94 -5.92
CA LYS A 210 15.98 -3.11 -4.87
C LYS A 210 14.70 -2.31 -5.10
N ARG A 211 14.66 -1.45 -6.13
CA ARG A 211 13.48 -0.62 -6.48
C ARG A 211 12.55 -1.32 -7.45
N ARG A 212 12.30 -2.58 -7.23
CA ARG A 212 11.44 -3.38 -8.08
C ARG A 212 10.00 -2.87 -8.05
N PRO A 213 9.38 -2.57 -9.21
CA PRO A 213 7.93 -2.39 -9.31
C PRO A 213 7.20 -3.72 -9.12
N ASP A 214 5.90 -3.67 -8.87
CA ASP A 214 5.09 -4.88 -8.78
C ASP A 214 5.02 -5.64 -10.11
N SER A 215 5.00 -4.90 -11.24
CA SER A 215 5.13 -5.46 -12.59
C SER A 215 5.46 -4.36 -13.59
N MET A 216 5.72 -4.75 -14.83
CA MET A 216 5.80 -3.86 -15.99
C MET A 216 4.96 -4.43 -17.12
N ALA A 217 4.45 -3.56 -17.99
CA ALA A 217 3.74 -3.96 -19.20
C ALA A 217 4.28 -3.18 -20.40
N ILE A 218 4.49 -3.86 -21.53
CA ILE A 218 5.07 -3.27 -22.73
C ILE A 218 4.06 -3.32 -23.86
N ASP A 219 3.73 -2.17 -24.39
CA ASP A 219 2.97 -2.00 -25.62
C ASP A 219 3.93 -1.79 -26.80
N TRP A 220 4.24 -2.88 -27.47
CA TRP A 220 5.14 -2.86 -28.64
C TRP A 220 4.58 -2.07 -29.82
N THR A 221 3.26 -2.00 -29.92
CA THR A 221 2.58 -1.27 -31.01
C THR A 221 2.69 0.23 -30.82
N ASN A 222 2.37 0.73 -29.62
CA ASN A 222 2.35 2.14 -29.31
C ASN A 222 3.69 2.66 -28.74
N LYS A 223 4.70 1.79 -28.62
CA LYS A 223 6.03 2.13 -28.08
C LYS A 223 5.94 2.71 -26.66
N LYS A 224 5.20 2.03 -25.78
CA LYS A 224 5.00 2.45 -24.39
C LYS A 224 5.42 1.36 -23.41
N ILE A 225 6.05 1.79 -22.34
CA ILE A 225 6.37 0.95 -21.19
C ILE A 225 5.60 1.47 -19.98
N TYR A 226 4.80 0.60 -19.38
CA TYR A 226 4.09 0.89 -18.17
C TYR A 226 4.80 0.26 -16.98
N VAL A 227 5.23 1.08 -16.03
CA VAL A 227 5.70 0.63 -14.72
C VAL A 227 4.47 0.54 -13.83
N LEU A 228 4.13 -0.67 -13.38
CA LEU A 228 2.90 -0.94 -12.66
C LEU A 228 3.20 -1.07 -11.17
N GLU A 229 2.49 -0.31 -10.36
CA GLU A 229 2.62 -0.34 -8.90
C GLU A 229 1.24 -0.42 -8.26
N PHE A 230 1.10 -1.27 -7.26
CA PHE A 230 -0.09 -1.35 -6.43
C PHE A 230 0.23 -0.88 -5.01
N LYS A 231 -0.56 0.04 -4.49
CA LYS A 231 -0.44 0.51 -3.10
C LYS A 231 -1.68 0.13 -2.31
N ARG A 232 -1.50 -0.80 -1.37
CA ARG A 232 -2.50 -1.08 -0.34
C ARG A 232 -2.20 -0.21 0.86
N THR A 233 -3.08 0.73 1.17
CA THR A 233 -2.85 1.74 2.22
C THR A 233 -4.06 1.90 3.13
N SER A 234 -3.82 2.43 4.34
CA SER A 234 -4.93 2.78 5.22
C SER A 234 -5.69 3.97 4.64
N ASP A 235 -6.98 3.79 4.44
CA ASP A 235 -7.91 4.78 3.91
C ASP A 235 -8.60 5.61 5.02
N GLN A 236 -7.99 5.65 6.20
CA GLN A 236 -8.47 6.45 7.34
C GLN A 236 -8.16 7.95 7.21
N ARG A 237 -7.37 8.37 6.23
CA ARG A 237 -7.06 9.79 5.96
C ARG A 237 -7.57 10.18 4.58
N SER A 238 -8.11 11.37 4.44
CA SER A 238 -8.67 11.86 3.15
C SER A 238 -7.62 11.89 2.02
N ASN A 239 -6.37 12.18 2.33
CA ASN A 239 -5.27 12.31 1.36
C ASN A 239 -4.46 11.01 1.15
N TYR A 240 -4.94 9.85 1.62
CA TYR A 240 -4.16 8.61 1.56
C TYR A 240 -3.77 8.22 0.12
N ARG A 241 -4.61 8.53 -0.87
CA ARG A 241 -4.36 8.22 -2.28
C ARG A 241 -3.24 9.06 -2.85
N SER A 242 -3.34 10.37 -2.75
CA SER A 242 -2.32 11.30 -3.27
C SER A 242 -0.95 11.06 -2.62
N ARG A 243 -0.92 10.74 -1.32
CA ARG A 243 0.32 10.33 -0.64
C ARG A 243 0.88 9.02 -1.17
N ALA A 244 0.03 8.02 -1.44
CA ALA A 244 0.47 6.73 -1.99
C ALA A 244 0.99 6.88 -3.42
N GLU A 245 0.30 7.67 -4.26
CA GLU A 245 0.73 7.99 -5.63
C GLU A 245 2.05 8.76 -5.64
N ALA A 246 2.20 9.78 -4.79
CA ALA A 246 3.44 10.55 -4.67
C ALA A 246 4.62 9.67 -4.25
N ARG A 247 4.43 8.79 -3.25
CA ARG A 247 5.47 7.83 -2.83
C ARG A 247 5.83 6.84 -3.94
N ALA A 248 4.86 6.37 -4.71
CA ALA A 248 5.12 5.50 -5.85
C ALA A 248 5.91 6.24 -6.95
N ALA A 249 5.53 7.48 -7.24
CA ALA A 249 6.24 8.32 -8.21
C ALA A 249 7.70 8.56 -7.79
N GLU A 250 7.93 8.89 -6.52
CA GLU A 250 9.29 9.05 -5.98
C GLU A 250 10.10 7.74 -6.03
N GLN A 251 9.47 6.62 -5.65
CA GLN A 251 10.09 5.29 -5.65
C GLN A 251 10.58 4.89 -7.04
N HIS A 252 9.79 5.16 -8.09
CA HIS A 252 10.05 4.70 -9.46
C HIS A 252 10.58 5.78 -10.42
N ASP A 253 10.80 7.02 -9.94
CA ASP A 253 11.28 8.13 -10.76
C ASP A 253 12.57 7.79 -11.53
N VAL A 254 13.55 7.21 -10.84
CA VAL A 254 14.82 6.81 -11.48
C VAL A 254 14.60 5.76 -12.55
N LEU A 255 13.79 4.72 -12.27
CA LEU A 255 13.50 3.66 -13.24
C LEU A 255 12.84 4.24 -14.51
N ILE A 256 11.83 5.09 -14.33
CA ILE A 256 11.11 5.70 -15.46
C ILE A 256 12.03 6.58 -16.31
N LYS A 257 12.85 7.41 -15.65
CA LYS A 257 13.81 8.27 -16.35
C LYS A 257 14.85 7.45 -17.09
N SER A 258 15.39 6.41 -16.46
CA SER A 258 16.36 5.51 -17.08
C SER A 258 15.78 4.80 -18.30
N LEU A 259 14.55 4.31 -18.20
CA LEU A 259 13.85 3.70 -19.33
C LEU A 259 13.70 4.68 -20.49
N LYS A 260 13.23 5.90 -20.24
CA LYS A 260 13.08 6.92 -21.28
C LYS A 260 14.41 7.24 -21.95
N GLU A 261 15.47 7.40 -21.19
CA GLU A 261 16.79 7.74 -21.69
C GLU A 261 17.41 6.61 -22.52
N VAL A 262 17.39 5.37 -22.02
CA VAL A 262 17.90 4.21 -22.74
C VAL A 262 17.19 4.04 -24.08
N PHE A 263 15.86 4.08 -24.07
CA PHE A 263 15.10 3.92 -25.31
C PHE A 263 15.27 5.09 -26.27
N GLN A 264 15.40 6.31 -25.75
CA GLN A 264 15.73 7.48 -26.57
C GLN A 264 17.11 7.37 -27.23
N ASN A 265 18.11 6.89 -26.48
CA ASN A 265 19.46 6.68 -27.00
C ASN A 265 19.50 5.58 -28.06
N ARG A 266 18.75 4.48 -27.84
CA ARG A 266 18.75 3.32 -28.73
C ARG A 266 18.03 3.57 -30.05
N PHE A 267 16.88 4.23 -30.01
CA PHE A 267 16.02 4.43 -31.18
C PHE A 267 16.13 5.83 -31.78
N GLY A 268 16.84 6.74 -31.12
CA GLY A 268 16.97 8.13 -31.54
C GLY A 268 15.63 8.89 -31.51
N ARG A 269 15.58 10.02 -32.21
CA ARG A 269 14.37 10.85 -32.29
C ARG A 269 13.31 10.33 -33.25
N GLN A 270 13.62 9.33 -34.05
CA GLN A 270 12.68 8.79 -35.05
C GLN A 270 11.61 7.89 -34.45
N VAL A 271 11.89 7.22 -33.34
CA VAL A 271 10.93 6.36 -32.64
C VAL A 271 10.88 6.78 -31.18
N VAL A 272 9.82 7.49 -30.81
CA VAL A 272 9.64 7.98 -29.45
C VAL A 272 9.01 6.86 -28.62
N TRP A 273 9.80 6.30 -27.72
CA TRP A 273 9.28 5.45 -26.66
C TRP A 273 8.90 6.33 -25.46
N ASP A 274 7.77 5.98 -24.82
CA ASP A 274 7.37 6.62 -23.57
C ASP A 274 7.34 5.59 -22.42
N ALA A 275 7.75 6.02 -21.25
CA ALA A 275 7.66 5.22 -20.02
C ALA A 275 6.79 5.95 -19.01
N LYS A 276 5.80 5.26 -18.48
CA LYS A 276 4.80 5.84 -17.58
C LYS A 276 4.58 4.97 -16.35
N LEU A 277 4.45 5.62 -15.17
CA LEU A 277 3.99 4.96 -13.96
C LEU A 277 2.47 4.89 -13.95
N ILE A 278 1.95 3.70 -13.68
CA ILE A 278 0.54 3.46 -13.36
C ILE A 278 0.46 2.95 -11.93
N THR A 279 -0.16 3.74 -11.05
CA THR A 279 -0.29 3.39 -9.64
C THR A 279 -1.74 3.10 -9.29
N PHE A 280 -2.05 1.84 -9.04
CA PHE A 280 -3.33 1.44 -8.49
C PHE A 280 -3.32 1.58 -6.96
N VAL A 281 -4.25 2.33 -6.41
CA VAL A 281 -4.35 2.53 -4.96
C VAL A 281 -5.65 1.93 -4.43
N GLY A 282 -5.51 0.98 -3.52
CA GLY A 282 -6.62 0.36 -2.80
C GLY A 282 -6.55 0.65 -1.30
N GLY A 283 -7.65 1.12 -0.74
CA GLY A 283 -7.77 1.32 0.70
C GLY A 283 -8.06 0.01 1.44
N THR A 284 -7.54 -0.10 2.66
CA THR A 284 -7.74 -1.32 3.47
C THR A 284 -9.22 -1.61 3.77
N CYS A 285 -10.09 -0.60 3.76
CA CYS A 285 -11.55 -0.78 3.91
C CYS A 285 -12.29 -0.99 2.57
N GLY A 286 -11.56 -1.23 1.48
CA GLY A 286 -12.14 -1.48 0.16
C GLY A 286 -12.40 -0.22 -0.67
N SER A 287 -11.80 0.93 -0.31
CA SER A 287 -11.93 2.14 -1.10
C SER A 287 -11.07 2.11 -2.37
N VAL A 288 -11.65 2.50 -3.49
CA VAL A 288 -10.95 2.71 -4.78
C VAL A 288 -11.43 4.01 -5.42
N ASN A 289 -10.56 4.68 -6.16
CA ASN A 289 -10.96 5.83 -6.97
C ASN A 289 -11.45 5.33 -8.33
N VAL A 290 -12.74 5.42 -8.58
CA VAL A 290 -13.39 4.86 -9.77
C VAL A 290 -12.83 5.46 -11.06
N ASP A 291 -12.72 6.79 -11.12
CA ASP A 291 -12.30 7.50 -12.33
C ASP A 291 -10.82 7.19 -12.65
N LYS A 292 -9.94 7.37 -11.68
CA LYS A 292 -8.52 7.07 -11.84
C LYS A 292 -8.26 5.60 -12.18
N PHE A 293 -9.03 4.70 -11.56
CA PHE A 293 -8.93 3.27 -11.83
C PHE A 293 -9.36 2.94 -13.26
N ASN A 294 -10.44 3.57 -13.74
CA ASN A 294 -10.90 3.42 -15.11
C ASN A 294 -9.88 3.96 -16.12
N GLU A 295 -9.29 5.13 -15.87
CA GLU A 295 -8.22 5.70 -16.71
C GLU A 295 -7.05 4.72 -16.84
N HIS A 296 -6.63 4.11 -15.73
CA HIS A 296 -5.54 3.14 -15.74
C HIS A 296 -5.89 1.85 -16.49
N LEU A 297 -7.12 1.35 -16.33
CA LEU A 297 -7.58 0.18 -17.08
C LEU A 297 -7.71 0.48 -18.58
N GLU A 298 -8.15 1.70 -18.96
CA GLU A 298 -8.21 2.13 -20.34
C GLU A 298 -6.83 2.22 -20.98
N GLU A 299 -5.86 2.78 -20.26
CA GLU A 299 -4.47 2.82 -20.72
C GLU A 299 -3.87 1.43 -20.93
N LEU A 300 -4.20 0.49 -20.06
CA LEU A 300 -3.81 -0.92 -20.17
C LEU A 300 -4.71 -1.72 -21.13
N GLN A 301 -5.53 -1.02 -21.90
CA GLN A 301 -6.37 -1.59 -22.97
C GLN A 301 -7.37 -2.67 -22.51
N VAL A 302 -7.79 -2.60 -21.27
CA VAL A 302 -8.82 -3.48 -20.73
C VAL A 302 -10.19 -3.09 -21.31
N SER A 303 -11.04 -4.05 -21.57
CA SER A 303 -12.39 -3.82 -22.06
C SER A 303 -13.25 -3.04 -21.05
N LYS A 304 -13.86 -1.92 -21.47
CA LYS A 304 -14.70 -1.03 -20.62
C LYS A 304 -15.80 -1.79 -19.88
N GLY A 305 -16.41 -2.80 -20.53
CA GLY A 305 -17.44 -3.63 -19.91
C GLY A 305 -16.97 -4.45 -18.70
N LYS A 306 -15.66 -4.57 -18.48
CA LYS A 306 -15.06 -5.33 -17.38
C LYS A 306 -14.64 -4.47 -16.17
N TYR A 307 -14.55 -3.14 -16.33
CA TYR A 307 -14.06 -2.25 -15.29
C TYR A 307 -14.77 -2.43 -13.94
N ARG A 308 -16.10 -2.46 -13.94
CA ARG A 308 -16.88 -2.63 -12.71
C ARG A 308 -16.63 -4.00 -12.05
N ALA A 309 -16.51 -5.06 -12.83
CA ALA A 309 -16.24 -6.40 -12.32
C ALA A 309 -14.85 -6.48 -11.68
N ILE A 310 -13.82 -5.91 -12.33
CA ILE A 310 -12.46 -5.87 -11.82
C ILE A 310 -12.40 -5.08 -10.50
N ARG A 311 -13.00 -3.89 -10.44
CA ARG A 311 -13.05 -3.11 -9.19
C ARG A 311 -13.78 -3.83 -8.07
N LYS A 312 -14.92 -4.47 -8.37
CA LYS A 312 -15.67 -5.26 -7.40
C LYS A 312 -14.84 -6.38 -6.80
N GLY A 313 -14.15 -7.14 -7.64
CA GLY A 313 -13.29 -8.22 -7.18
C GLY A 313 -12.10 -7.71 -6.36
N LEU A 314 -11.47 -6.59 -6.77
CA LEU A 314 -10.40 -5.98 -5.98
C LEU A 314 -10.90 -5.53 -4.61
N VAL A 315 -12.06 -4.91 -4.51
CA VAL A 315 -12.66 -4.53 -3.22
C VAL A 315 -12.86 -5.76 -2.33
N TYR A 316 -13.30 -6.88 -2.90
CA TYR A 316 -13.45 -8.13 -2.15
C TYR A 316 -12.10 -8.66 -1.64
N GLU A 317 -11.06 -8.63 -2.48
CA GLU A 317 -9.72 -9.03 -2.07
C GLU A 317 -9.15 -8.11 -0.99
N LEU A 318 -9.38 -6.79 -1.08
CA LEU A 318 -8.96 -5.83 -0.04
C LEU A 318 -9.60 -6.11 1.31
N LEU A 319 -10.91 -6.39 1.34
CA LEU A 319 -11.65 -6.71 2.56
C LEU A 319 -11.21 -8.05 3.15
N HIS A 320 -11.00 -9.07 2.32
CA HIS A 320 -10.45 -10.36 2.77
C HIS A 320 -9.02 -10.23 3.29
N ALA A 321 -8.19 -9.43 2.62
CA ALA A 321 -6.82 -9.17 3.03
C ALA A 321 -6.77 -8.43 4.38
N GLN A 322 -7.65 -7.44 4.58
CA GLN A 322 -7.83 -6.76 5.86
C GLN A 322 -8.15 -7.76 6.97
N ASP A 323 -9.15 -8.60 6.75
CA ASP A 323 -9.58 -9.60 7.73
C ASP A 323 -8.44 -10.56 8.11
N LYS A 324 -7.70 -11.06 7.13
CA LYS A 324 -6.57 -11.96 7.38
C LYS A 324 -5.46 -11.31 8.20
N VAL A 325 -5.09 -10.05 7.91
CA VAL A 325 -4.08 -9.32 8.67
C VAL A 325 -4.52 -9.13 10.12
N LEU A 326 -5.79 -8.76 10.34
CA LEU A 326 -6.33 -8.60 11.69
C LEU A 326 -6.38 -9.93 12.45
N CYS A 327 -6.81 -11.03 11.82
CA CYS A 327 -6.81 -12.36 12.44
C CYS A 327 -5.38 -12.80 12.80
N SER A 328 -4.41 -12.61 11.91
CA SER A 328 -3.01 -12.91 12.17
C SER A 328 -2.48 -12.11 13.36
N TYR A 329 -2.79 -10.81 13.43
CA TYR A 329 -2.39 -9.95 14.53
C TYR A 329 -2.90 -10.49 15.88
N PHE A 330 -4.18 -10.82 15.98
CA PHE A 330 -4.74 -11.33 17.23
C PHE A 330 -4.24 -12.72 17.59
N ALA A 331 -4.05 -13.59 16.61
CA ALA A 331 -3.45 -14.90 16.85
C ALA A 331 -2.04 -14.77 17.46
N GLN A 332 -1.21 -13.89 16.91
CA GLN A 332 0.14 -13.64 17.44
C GLN A 332 0.11 -12.95 18.82
N ARG A 333 -0.79 -11.99 19.02
CA ARG A 333 -0.94 -11.29 20.30
C ARG A 333 -1.37 -12.25 21.41
N ASN A 334 -2.27 -13.19 21.11
CA ASN A 334 -2.83 -14.13 22.07
C ASN A 334 -2.05 -15.46 22.15
N GLY A 335 -1.26 -15.81 21.14
CA GLY A 335 -0.62 -17.13 20.99
C GLY A 335 0.42 -17.51 22.04
N HIS A 336 0.81 -16.58 22.91
CA HIS A 336 1.63 -16.90 24.09
C HIS A 336 0.80 -17.31 25.32
N ARG A 337 -0.54 -17.41 25.21
CA ARG A 337 -1.43 -17.88 26.29
C ARG A 337 -1.93 -19.31 26.10
N GLY A 338 -1.16 -20.17 25.42
CA GLY A 338 -1.52 -21.58 25.21
C GLY A 338 -2.24 -21.82 23.88
N ALA A 339 -1.74 -22.78 23.14
CA ALA A 339 -2.26 -23.23 21.86
C ALA A 339 -3.64 -23.89 21.98
N GLN A 340 -4.68 -23.10 22.05
CA GLN A 340 -6.07 -23.47 21.75
C GLN A 340 -6.97 -22.26 22.04
N ALA A 341 -7.12 -21.35 21.05
CA ALA A 341 -8.15 -20.32 21.13
C ALA A 341 -9.38 -20.78 20.35
N PRO A 342 -10.53 -21.02 21.01
CA PRO A 342 -11.78 -21.25 20.30
C PRO A 342 -12.19 -19.98 19.54
N GLN A 343 -12.81 -20.15 18.39
CA GLN A 343 -13.24 -19.07 17.48
C GLN A 343 -14.23 -18.03 18.10
N GLY A 344 -14.53 -18.10 19.39
CA GLY A 344 -15.34 -17.16 20.16
C GLY A 344 -14.61 -16.43 21.30
N ALA A 345 -13.35 -16.75 21.59
CA ALA A 345 -12.68 -16.36 22.83
C ALA A 345 -12.26 -14.88 22.93
N ALA A 346 -12.13 -14.16 21.81
CA ALA A 346 -11.69 -12.76 21.84
C ALA A 346 -12.62 -11.84 22.64
N ARG A 347 -13.90 -12.19 22.77
CA ARG A 347 -14.89 -11.40 23.53
C ARG A 347 -14.85 -11.76 25.03
N ASN A 348 -14.63 -13.03 25.35
CA ASN A 348 -14.64 -13.48 26.73
C ASN A 348 -13.38 -13.07 27.50
N ASP A 349 -12.22 -13.06 26.85
CA ASP A 349 -10.97 -12.62 27.49
C ASP A 349 -10.97 -11.12 27.78
N LEU A 350 -11.56 -10.31 26.90
CA LEU A 350 -11.68 -8.88 27.13
C LEU A 350 -12.64 -8.59 28.30
N MET A 351 -13.79 -9.28 28.32
CA MET A 351 -14.77 -9.16 29.41
C MET A 351 -14.22 -9.70 30.74
N HIS A 352 -13.40 -10.74 30.71
CA HIS A 352 -12.75 -11.27 31.91
C HIS A 352 -11.60 -10.37 32.43
N GLN A 353 -10.91 -9.64 31.57
CA GLN A 353 -9.96 -8.61 32.00
C GLN A 353 -10.67 -7.38 32.59
N LEU A 354 -11.83 -7.01 32.05
CA LEU A 354 -12.65 -5.90 32.56
C LEU A 354 -13.29 -6.22 33.90
N SER A 355 -13.75 -7.46 34.12
CA SER A 355 -14.34 -7.89 35.38
C SER A 355 -13.35 -8.06 36.56
N LYS A 356 -12.05 -8.00 36.32
CA LYS A 356 -11.02 -8.03 37.38
C LYS A 356 -10.64 -6.65 37.90
N HIS A 357 -11.19 -5.59 37.30
CA HIS A 357 -10.89 -4.19 37.65
C HIS A 357 -12.11 -3.43 38.16
N GLU A 358 -13.28 -4.10 38.33
CA GLU A 358 -14.40 -3.68 39.14
C GLU A 358 -14.28 -4.29 40.58
#